data_802e2725a3432366cbe09d30d09d28d6
#
_entry.id   802e2725a3432366cbe09d30d09d28d6
#
_cell.length_a   1.000
_cell.length_b   1.000
_cell.length_c   1.000
_cell.angle_alpha   90.00
_cell.angle_beta   90.00
_cell.angle_gamma   90.00
#
_symmetry.space_group_name_H-M   'P 1'
#
loop_
_entity.id
_entity.type
_entity.pdbx_description
1 polymer ?
#
loop_
_entity_poly.entity_id
_entity_poly.type
_entity_poly.pdbx_seq_one_letter_code
_entity_poly.pdbx_strand_id
1 'polypeptide(L)'
;MHDARQVLQKLWGYTDFRPQQRPIVEAVASGRDVLAVLPTGGGKSVAFQVPALLRSGTTLVVTPLVALMEDQVARLRSLRVAAACLHGEQSAAVRSESLAGIETGRWALLYLSPETLLSPPVWARLQGCPIARMVLDEAHCLTGWGSSFRPDYHRLGAARRALGHPPLCAFTATATPADRARIERWLGLVDPVRLVIAPYRPNLAIRVRWMYTTHQRRDAIGAFLASRPDTSGLVYLRTRAGTEKLACELAKAGYRTTHYHAGLGAAARRRAEGDWLAGRLQFLVATNAFGMGVDAPHVRWVIHAHTPPGLEEYLQEIGRAGRDGEAATALLLASEPTGWLDPTDRLLHRHFAANRLEQWQTAEKALARLPAQGDFRPELALSLALLHERDRLVWETPFRYRLVAAPPIRPPEAGPLVQDFVRTRRCRWQFLMAAFGEGASPPCGRCDRCTGRTFK
;
A
#
# COMPACT_ATOMS: atom_id res chain seq x y z
N MET A 1 13.47 5.53 25.96
CA MET A 1 12.01 5.23 26.16
C MET A 1 11.28 6.24 27.03
N HIS A 2 11.86 6.72 28.17
CA HIS A 2 11.19 7.69 29.03
C HIS A 2 10.78 8.97 28.25
N ASP A 3 11.72 9.58 27.55
CA ASP A 3 11.48 10.79 26.75
C ASP A 3 10.45 10.56 25.64
N ALA A 4 10.49 9.37 24.99
CA ALA A 4 9.53 9.02 23.95
C ALA A 4 8.10 8.93 24.51
N ARG A 5 7.91 8.38 25.72
CA ARG A 5 6.61 8.34 26.38
C ARG A 5 6.11 9.72 26.78
N GLN A 6 6.99 10.59 27.26
CA GLN A 6 6.61 11.97 27.58
C GLN A 6 6.11 12.71 26.33
N VAL A 7 6.83 12.59 25.19
CA VAL A 7 6.39 13.16 23.92
C VAL A 7 5.06 12.56 23.46
N LEU A 8 4.90 11.25 23.56
CA LEU A 8 3.66 10.56 23.21
C LEU A 8 2.48 11.08 24.04
N GLN A 9 2.65 11.17 25.36
CA GLN A 9 1.61 11.64 26.27
C GLN A 9 1.27 13.11 26.01
N LYS A 10 2.29 13.97 25.88
CA LYS A 10 2.13 15.41 25.69
C LYS A 10 1.42 15.77 24.39
N LEU A 11 1.77 15.09 23.28
CA LEU A 11 1.28 15.46 21.95
C LEU A 11 0.10 14.60 21.47
N TRP A 12 0.10 13.31 21.78
CA TRP A 12 -0.96 12.39 21.31
C TRP A 12 -1.96 11.99 22.40
N GLY A 13 -1.68 12.30 23.67
CA GLY A 13 -2.55 11.96 24.81
C GLY A 13 -2.53 10.49 25.22
N TYR A 14 -1.65 9.68 24.63
CA TYR A 14 -1.55 8.25 24.98
C TYR A 14 -0.55 8.07 26.15
N THR A 15 -0.92 7.26 27.10
CA THR A 15 -0.08 6.95 28.28
C THR A 15 1.11 6.05 27.94
N ASP A 16 0.96 5.17 26.94
CA ASP A 16 2.02 4.25 26.52
C ASP A 16 1.86 3.82 25.05
N PHE A 17 2.96 3.31 24.49
CA PHE A 17 2.95 2.70 23.18
C PHE A 17 2.24 1.34 23.20
N ARG A 18 1.60 0.98 22.07
CA ARG A 18 1.12 -0.39 21.88
C ARG A 18 2.30 -1.37 21.94
N PRO A 19 2.11 -2.63 22.39
CA PRO A 19 3.22 -3.60 22.50
C PRO A 19 4.07 -3.71 21.23
N GLN A 20 3.44 -3.72 20.06
CA GLN A 20 4.12 -3.81 18.77
C GLN A 20 4.86 -2.52 18.36
N GLN A 21 4.53 -1.37 18.92
CA GLN A 21 5.22 -0.10 18.61
C GLN A 21 6.54 0.03 19.38
N ARG A 22 6.64 -0.52 20.59
CA ARG A 22 7.80 -0.35 21.47
C ARG A 22 9.13 -0.76 20.83
N PRO A 23 9.27 -1.97 20.23
CA PRO A 23 10.53 -2.36 19.59
C PRO A 23 10.93 -1.44 18.44
N ILE A 24 9.93 -0.92 17.69
CA ILE A 24 10.16 0.03 16.61
C ILE A 24 10.68 1.36 17.18
N VAL A 25 9.97 1.92 18.17
CA VAL A 25 10.34 3.19 18.81
C VAL A 25 11.73 3.13 19.40
N GLU A 26 12.10 2.02 20.04
CA GLU A 26 13.43 1.79 20.61
C GLU A 26 14.50 1.73 19.52
N ALA A 27 14.27 0.97 18.46
CA ALA A 27 15.19 0.86 17.33
C ALA A 27 15.35 2.22 16.62
N VAL A 28 14.25 2.92 16.38
CA VAL A 28 14.25 4.24 15.77
C VAL A 28 15.00 5.25 16.65
N ALA A 29 14.74 5.27 17.95
CA ALA A 29 15.42 6.16 18.89
C ALA A 29 16.93 5.87 18.99
N SER A 30 17.35 4.61 18.90
CA SER A 30 18.76 4.20 18.91
C SER A 30 19.49 4.39 17.58
N GLY A 31 18.79 4.77 16.51
CA GLY A 31 19.39 4.99 15.18
C GLY A 31 19.62 3.72 14.38
N ARG A 32 18.92 2.63 14.69
CA ARG A 32 18.98 1.38 13.93
C ARG A 32 18.02 1.39 12.75
N ASP A 33 18.33 0.61 11.74
CA ASP A 33 17.42 0.30 10.65
C ASP A 33 16.26 -0.56 11.14
N VAL A 34 15.08 -0.39 10.53
CA VAL A 34 13.86 -1.12 10.88
C VAL A 34 13.17 -1.63 9.62
N LEU A 35 12.75 -2.89 9.62
CA LEU A 35 11.76 -3.43 8.70
C LEU A 35 10.53 -3.86 9.50
N ALA A 36 9.42 -3.14 9.34
CA ALA A 36 8.18 -3.40 10.05
C ALA A 36 7.04 -3.79 9.11
N VAL A 37 6.61 -5.04 9.20
CA VAL A 37 5.40 -5.55 8.54
C VAL A 37 4.27 -5.51 9.56
N LEU A 38 3.41 -4.50 9.44
CA LEU A 38 2.32 -4.22 10.39
C LEU A 38 1.00 -4.10 9.65
N PRO A 39 -0.07 -4.74 10.11
CA PRO A 39 -1.38 -4.58 9.52
C PRO A 39 -1.82 -3.11 9.52
N THR A 40 -2.73 -2.76 8.61
CA THR A 40 -3.35 -1.43 8.60
C THR A 40 -4.03 -1.15 9.95
N GLY A 41 -3.87 0.08 10.48
CA GLY A 41 -4.34 0.40 11.85
C GLY A 41 -3.37 -0.02 12.97
N GLY A 42 -2.23 -0.64 12.65
CA GLY A 42 -1.20 -1.06 13.62
C GLY A 42 -0.44 0.09 14.29
N GLY A 43 -0.77 1.35 13.97
CA GLY A 43 -0.16 2.53 14.59
C GLY A 43 1.25 2.86 14.06
N LYS A 44 1.52 2.55 12.79
CA LYS A 44 2.81 2.82 12.11
C LYS A 44 3.28 4.26 12.28
N SER A 45 2.39 5.23 12.06
CA SER A 45 2.75 6.67 12.07
C SER A 45 3.34 7.12 13.41
N VAL A 46 2.69 6.78 14.53
CA VAL A 46 3.17 7.15 15.87
C VAL A 46 4.55 6.54 16.17
N ALA A 47 4.81 5.32 15.67
CA ALA A 47 6.05 4.60 15.93
C ALA A 47 7.30 5.28 15.33
N PHE A 48 7.17 6.10 14.29
CA PHE A 48 8.27 6.90 13.75
C PHE A 48 8.14 8.41 14.03
N GLN A 49 6.92 8.94 14.15
CA GLN A 49 6.70 10.37 14.41
C GLN A 49 7.21 10.79 15.78
N VAL A 50 6.93 10.01 16.82
CA VAL A 50 7.39 10.33 18.17
C VAL A 50 8.92 10.35 18.26
N PRO A 51 9.66 9.30 17.81
CA PRO A 51 11.12 9.33 17.83
C PRO A 51 11.74 10.43 16.95
N ALA A 52 11.05 10.85 15.88
CA ALA A 52 11.51 11.93 15.02
C ALA A 52 11.65 13.27 15.79
N LEU A 53 10.89 13.46 16.87
CA LEU A 53 10.92 14.65 17.70
C LEU A 53 11.97 14.61 18.83
N LEU A 54 12.67 13.51 18.97
CA LEU A 54 13.69 13.32 20.01
C LEU A 54 15.11 13.67 19.54
N ARG A 55 15.29 13.92 18.27
CA ARG A 55 16.60 14.24 17.68
C ARG A 55 16.52 15.46 16.78
N SER A 56 17.61 16.20 16.71
CA SER A 56 17.78 17.28 15.73
C SER A 56 17.92 16.74 14.32
N GLY A 57 17.54 17.53 13.33
CA GLY A 57 17.57 17.19 11.91
C GLY A 57 16.23 16.73 11.36
N THR A 58 16.11 16.68 10.04
CA THR A 58 14.87 16.37 9.35
C THR A 58 14.68 14.86 9.18
N THR A 59 13.50 14.35 9.56
CA THR A 59 13.04 13.01 9.18
C THR A 59 12.32 13.08 7.85
N LEU A 60 12.89 12.45 6.80
CA LEU A 60 12.25 12.32 5.50
C LEU A 60 11.26 11.15 5.52
N VAL A 61 9.99 11.42 5.25
CA VAL A 61 8.95 10.40 5.15
C VAL A 61 8.54 10.24 3.69
N VAL A 62 8.95 9.13 3.09
CA VAL A 62 8.62 8.81 1.70
C VAL A 62 7.38 7.94 1.67
N THR A 63 6.32 8.43 1.04
CA THR A 63 5.03 7.72 0.91
C THR A 63 4.39 8.00 -0.46
N PRO A 64 3.68 7.04 -1.06
CA PRO A 64 3.14 7.19 -2.40
C PRO A 64 1.84 8.02 -2.48
N LEU A 65 1.29 8.45 -1.33
CA LEU A 65 -0.08 8.92 -1.22
C LEU A 65 -0.17 10.37 -0.77
N VAL A 66 -0.58 11.24 -1.69
CA VAL A 66 -0.71 12.69 -1.43
C VAL A 66 -1.73 12.98 -0.33
N ALA A 67 -2.93 12.41 -0.40
CA ALA A 67 -3.97 12.64 0.60
C ALA A 67 -3.51 12.26 2.02
N LEU A 68 -2.82 11.11 2.15
CA LEU A 68 -2.27 10.68 3.44
C LEU A 68 -1.18 11.66 3.96
N MET A 69 -0.32 12.17 3.06
CA MET A 69 0.68 13.18 3.45
C MET A 69 0.01 14.42 4.02
N GLU A 70 -1.01 14.94 3.31
CA GLU A 70 -1.75 16.14 3.71
C GLU A 70 -2.41 15.96 5.09
N ASP A 71 -3.10 14.83 5.29
CA ASP A 71 -3.74 14.49 6.57
C ASP A 71 -2.74 14.35 7.72
N GLN A 72 -1.63 13.64 7.50
CA GLN A 72 -0.58 13.47 8.51
C GLN A 72 0.06 14.80 8.88
N VAL A 73 0.37 15.65 7.89
CA VAL A 73 0.95 16.98 8.12
C VAL A 73 -0.05 17.90 8.81
N ALA A 74 -1.32 17.91 8.41
CA ALA A 74 -2.35 18.71 9.06
C ALA A 74 -2.48 18.33 10.55
N ARG A 75 -2.52 17.02 10.84
CA ARG A 75 -2.56 16.50 12.22
C ARG A 75 -1.30 16.89 13.02
N LEU A 76 -0.10 16.75 12.44
CA LEU A 76 1.14 17.13 13.13
C LEU A 76 1.17 18.64 13.41
N ARG A 77 0.75 19.46 12.46
CA ARG A 77 0.66 20.93 12.65
C ARG A 77 -0.35 21.31 13.73
N SER A 78 -1.48 20.63 13.85
CA SER A 78 -2.44 20.84 14.94
C SER A 78 -1.84 20.53 16.33
N LEU A 79 -0.86 19.61 16.38
CA LEU A 79 -0.05 19.31 17.56
C LEU A 79 1.16 20.25 17.72
N ARG A 80 1.26 21.33 16.92
CA ARG A 80 2.37 22.29 16.89
C ARG A 80 3.73 21.68 16.55
N VAL A 81 3.72 20.57 15.79
CA VAL A 81 4.94 19.95 15.26
C VAL A 81 5.30 20.60 13.93
N ALA A 82 6.57 20.95 13.74
CA ALA A 82 7.09 21.51 12.50
C ALA A 82 7.14 20.42 11.42
N ALA A 83 6.07 20.30 10.65
CA ALA A 83 5.93 19.31 9.59
C ALA A 83 5.49 19.96 8.27
N ALA A 84 5.99 19.43 7.15
CA ALA A 84 5.58 19.84 5.81
C ALA A 84 5.42 18.63 4.91
N CYS A 85 4.67 18.80 3.81
CA CYS A 85 4.69 17.87 2.69
C CYS A 85 5.04 18.59 1.39
N LEU A 86 5.56 17.84 0.42
CA LEU A 86 5.83 18.31 -0.94
C LEU A 86 5.25 17.30 -1.95
N HIS A 87 4.39 17.79 -2.83
CA HIS A 87 3.79 17.02 -3.92
C HIS A 87 3.36 17.93 -5.07
N GLY A 88 3.03 17.35 -6.22
CA GLY A 88 2.76 18.11 -7.44
C GLY A 88 1.44 18.88 -7.46
N GLU A 89 0.48 18.58 -6.57
CA GLU A 89 -0.84 19.22 -6.54
C GLU A 89 -0.89 20.50 -5.67
N GLN A 90 0.23 20.88 -5.04
CA GLN A 90 0.32 22.07 -4.18
C GLN A 90 0.37 23.37 -4.97
N SER A 91 -0.16 24.45 -4.37
CA SER A 91 0.06 25.80 -4.88
C SER A 91 1.54 26.21 -4.82
N ALA A 92 1.94 27.09 -5.73
CA ALA A 92 3.31 27.57 -5.79
C ALA A 92 3.81 28.19 -4.45
N ALA A 93 2.93 28.92 -3.76
CA ALA A 93 3.24 29.55 -2.47
C ALA A 93 3.56 28.50 -1.38
N VAL A 94 2.70 27.50 -1.20
CA VAL A 94 2.89 26.41 -0.22
C VAL A 94 4.15 25.60 -0.55
N ARG A 95 4.37 25.34 -1.85
CA ARG A 95 5.56 24.63 -2.31
C ARG A 95 6.83 25.42 -2.01
N SER A 96 6.84 26.75 -2.27
CA SER A 96 7.97 27.63 -1.98
C SER A 96 8.29 27.68 -0.49
N GLU A 97 7.30 27.82 0.38
CA GLU A 97 7.48 27.78 1.83
C GLU A 97 8.10 26.45 2.30
N SER A 98 7.58 25.34 1.80
CA SER A 98 8.09 24.01 2.14
C SER A 98 9.54 23.81 1.71
N LEU A 99 9.92 24.31 0.52
CA LEU A 99 11.28 24.27 0.00
C LEU A 99 12.25 25.15 0.81
N ALA A 100 11.86 26.39 1.15
CA ALA A 100 12.66 27.28 2.00
C ALA A 100 12.90 26.68 3.39
N GLY A 101 11.90 25.98 3.94
CA GLY A 101 12.03 25.27 5.20
C GLY A 101 12.99 24.09 5.20
N ILE A 102 13.28 23.49 4.02
CA ILE A 102 14.33 22.46 3.89
C ILE A 102 15.71 23.13 4.10
N GLU A 103 15.96 24.23 3.40
CA GLU A 103 17.25 24.93 3.44
C GLU A 103 17.61 25.43 4.85
N THR A 104 16.60 25.84 5.61
CA THR A 104 16.78 26.32 6.99
C THR A 104 16.74 25.23 8.06
N GLY A 105 16.52 23.95 7.68
CA GLY A 105 16.36 22.86 8.63
C GLY A 105 15.12 23.00 9.54
N ARG A 106 14.10 23.74 9.10
CA ARG A 106 12.89 24.03 9.89
C ARG A 106 12.05 22.81 10.21
N TRP A 107 12.03 21.81 9.30
CA TRP A 107 11.10 20.71 9.39
C TRP A 107 11.65 19.54 10.22
N ALA A 108 10.94 19.16 11.27
CA ALA A 108 11.20 17.93 11.99
C ALA A 108 10.77 16.70 11.17
N LEU A 109 9.63 16.82 10.44
CA LEU A 109 9.17 15.79 9.50
C LEU A 109 8.84 16.43 8.15
N LEU A 110 9.39 15.87 7.09
CA LEU A 110 9.11 16.26 5.71
C LEU A 110 8.58 15.07 4.93
N TYR A 111 7.31 15.14 4.51
CA TYR A 111 6.64 14.12 3.72
C TYR A 111 6.79 14.40 2.24
N LEU A 112 7.16 13.38 1.46
CA LEU A 112 7.43 13.49 0.02
C LEU A 112 6.95 12.22 -0.70
N SER A 113 6.53 12.37 -1.96
CA SER A 113 6.49 11.20 -2.85
C SER A 113 7.89 10.87 -3.36
N PRO A 114 8.17 9.63 -3.79
CA PRO A 114 9.47 9.28 -4.38
C PRO A 114 9.84 10.17 -5.55
N GLU A 115 8.87 10.46 -6.42
CA GLU A 115 9.04 11.31 -7.60
C GLU A 115 9.42 12.74 -7.20
N THR A 116 8.80 13.26 -6.14
CA THR A 116 9.10 14.60 -5.62
C THR A 116 10.47 14.65 -4.97
N LEU A 117 10.81 13.66 -4.15
CA LEU A 117 12.12 13.54 -3.50
C LEU A 117 13.24 13.55 -4.54
N LEU A 118 13.06 12.82 -5.64
CA LEU A 118 14.04 12.66 -6.72
C LEU A 118 13.94 13.74 -7.81
N SER A 119 13.07 14.74 -7.65
CA SER A 119 13.04 15.88 -8.57
C SER A 119 14.26 16.79 -8.37
N PRO A 120 14.90 17.31 -9.44
CA PRO A 120 16.14 18.06 -9.31
C PRO A 120 16.08 19.22 -8.30
N PRO A 121 15.02 20.07 -8.26
CA PRO A 121 15.00 21.21 -7.36
C PRO A 121 14.85 20.80 -5.88
N VAL A 122 14.22 19.67 -5.58
CA VAL A 122 14.10 19.15 -4.21
C VAL A 122 15.37 18.43 -3.81
N TRP A 123 15.90 17.60 -4.72
CA TRP A 123 17.13 16.85 -4.47
C TRP A 123 18.31 17.74 -4.15
N ALA A 124 18.54 18.81 -4.91
CA ALA A 124 19.63 19.76 -4.68
C ALA A 124 19.59 20.38 -3.27
N ARG A 125 18.38 20.67 -2.77
CA ARG A 125 18.21 21.22 -1.42
C ARG A 125 18.44 20.19 -0.32
N LEU A 126 18.02 18.97 -0.55
CA LEU A 126 18.18 17.88 0.42
C LEU A 126 19.65 17.47 0.64
N GLN A 127 20.49 17.62 -0.39
CA GLN A 127 21.93 17.33 -0.27
C GLN A 127 22.65 18.20 0.77
N GLY A 128 22.15 19.41 1.03
CA GLY A 128 22.68 20.30 2.06
C GLY A 128 21.97 20.24 3.43
N CYS A 129 20.93 19.40 3.53
CA CYS A 129 20.12 19.32 4.74
C CYS A 129 20.58 18.17 5.66
N PRO A 130 20.68 18.37 6.99
CA PRO A 130 20.98 17.30 7.92
C PRO A 130 19.79 16.35 8.04
N ILE A 131 19.86 15.22 7.31
CA ILE A 131 18.83 14.19 7.34
C ILE A 131 19.07 13.25 8.53
N ALA A 132 18.23 13.38 9.54
CA ALA A 132 18.33 12.56 10.75
C ALA A 132 17.91 11.11 10.50
N ARG A 133 16.95 10.89 9.59
CA ARG A 133 16.37 9.58 9.29
C ARG A 133 15.57 9.59 7.99
N MET A 134 15.46 8.42 7.36
CA MET A 134 14.46 8.15 6.34
C MET A 134 13.39 7.19 6.86
N VAL A 135 12.16 7.44 6.49
CA VAL A 135 11.01 6.54 6.69
C VAL A 135 10.44 6.25 5.32
N LEU A 136 10.28 4.98 5.01
CA LEU A 136 9.64 4.52 3.78
C LEU A 136 8.32 3.86 4.16
N ASP A 137 7.22 4.53 3.85
CA ASP A 137 5.89 3.93 3.99
C ASP A 137 5.51 3.19 2.71
N GLU A 138 4.65 2.18 2.86
CA GLU A 138 4.24 1.27 1.78
C GLU A 138 5.43 0.66 1.02
N ALA A 139 6.41 0.13 1.76
CA ALA A 139 7.64 -0.46 1.19
C ALA A 139 7.37 -1.63 0.21
N HIS A 140 6.18 -2.24 0.23
CA HIS A 140 5.75 -3.22 -0.77
C HIS A 140 5.71 -2.66 -2.20
N CYS A 141 5.67 -1.34 -2.39
CA CYS A 141 5.81 -0.71 -3.71
C CYS A 141 7.13 -1.06 -4.41
N LEU A 142 8.14 -1.52 -3.67
CA LEU A 142 9.40 -2.05 -4.22
C LEU A 142 9.22 -3.42 -4.89
N THR A 143 8.33 -4.26 -4.38
CA THR A 143 8.16 -5.66 -4.82
C THR A 143 6.82 -5.91 -5.48
N GLY A 144 5.89 -4.96 -5.36
CA GLY A 144 4.52 -5.05 -5.89
C GLY A 144 4.42 -4.76 -7.38
N TRP A 145 3.44 -5.38 -8.03
CA TRP A 145 3.11 -5.19 -9.45
C TRP A 145 1.74 -4.55 -9.64
N GLY A 146 1.51 -4.02 -10.82
CA GLY A 146 0.23 -3.40 -11.18
C GLY A 146 0.12 -1.97 -10.69
N SER A 147 -1.00 -1.62 -10.08
CA SER A 147 -1.29 -0.25 -9.63
C SER A 147 -0.41 0.24 -8.48
N SER A 148 0.18 -0.69 -7.72
CA SER A 148 1.10 -0.38 -6.62
C SER A 148 2.54 -0.18 -7.09
N PHE A 149 2.86 -0.52 -8.34
CA PHE A 149 4.22 -0.39 -8.87
C PHE A 149 4.62 1.08 -9.04
N ARG A 150 5.71 1.45 -8.39
CA ARG A 150 6.29 2.80 -8.40
C ARG A 150 7.76 2.74 -8.78
N PRO A 151 8.14 3.00 -10.03
CA PRO A 151 9.53 2.89 -10.51
C PRO A 151 10.55 3.60 -9.64
N ASP A 152 10.21 4.77 -9.12
CA ASP A 152 11.11 5.59 -8.32
C ASP A 152 11.45 5.00 -6.94
N TYR A 153 10.64 4.06 -6.42
CA TYR A 153 11.00 3.32 -5.20
C TYR A 153 12.32 2.56 -5.35
N HIS A 154 12.61 2.03 -6.55
CA HIS A 154 13.86 1.31 -6.83
C HIS A 154 15.12 2.16 -6.75
N ARG A 155 14.97 3.49 -6.76
CA ARG A 155 16.07 4.47 -6.67
C ARG A 155 16.35 4.89 -5.21
N LEU A 156 15.46 4.58 -4.26
CA LEU A 156 15.51 5.08 -2.88
C LEU A 156 16.71 4.55 -2.08
N GLY A 157 17.17 3.33 -2.34
CA GLY A 157 18.39 2.80 -1.72
C GLY A 157 19.64 3.62 -2.13
N ALA A 158 19.72 4.03 -3.40
CA ALA A 158 20.78 4.91 -3.87
C ALA A 158 20.62 6.33 -3.32
N ALA A 159 19.39 6.83 -3.22
CA ALA A 159 19.11 8.12 -2.59
C ALA A 159 19.56 8.15 -1.13
N ARG A 160 19.27 7.09 -0.37
CA ARG A 160 19.75 6.93 1.00
C ARG A 160 21.27 7.04 1.11
N ARG A 161 22.01 6.31 0.25
CA ARG A 161 23.47 6.37 0.23
C ARG A 161 23.99 7.78 -0.06
N ALA A 162 23.39 8.45 -1.04
CA ALA A 162 23.80 9.80 -1.44
C ALA A 162 23.46 10.88 -0.40
N LEU A 163 22.52 10.63 0.50
CA LEU A 163 22.16 11.49 1.62
C LEU A 163 22.93 11.17 2.92
N GLY A 164 24.06 10.47 2.84
CA GLY A 164 24.89 10.15 3.98
C GLY A 164 24.47 8.92 4.78
N HIS A 165 23.69 8.02 4.16
CA HIS A 165 23.25 6.75 4.73
C HIS A 165 22.47 6.88 6.06
N PRO A 166 21.47 7.78 6.17
CA PRO A 166 20.72 7.93 7.40
C PRO A 166 20.02 6.61 7.78
N PRO A 167 19.77 6.34 9.08
CA PRO A 167 18.97 5.21 9.51
C PRO A 167 17.62 5.18 8.79
N LEU A 168 17.16 3.99 8.35
CA LEU A 168 15.96 3.85 7.56
C LEU A 168 14.94 2.93 8.23
N CYS A 169 13.68 3.38 8.27
CA CYS A 169 12.56 2.58 8.73
C CYS A 169 11.63 2.29 7.54
N ALA A 170 11.56 1.03 7.12
CA ALA A 170 10.66 0.57 6.08
C ALA A 170 9.41 -0.04 6.69
N PHE A 171 8.25 0.50 6.32
CA PHE A 171 6.94 0.04 6.77
C PHE A 171 6.11 -0.49 5.62
N THR A 172 5.45 -1.62 5.84
CA THR A 172 4.45 -2.16 4.93
C THR A 172 3.36 -2.89 5.70
N ALA A 173 2.20 -3.08 5.06
CA ALA A 173 1.12 -3.89 5.64
C ALA A 173 1.28 -5.39 5.32
N THR A 174 1.92 -5.71 4.21
CA THR A 174 2.07 -7.06 3.66
C THR A 174 3.44 -7.21 3.03
N ALA A 175 4.12 -8.31 3.31
CA ALA A 175 5.35 -8.71 2.63
C ALA A 175 5.63 -10.20 2.87
N THR A 176 5.82 -10.97 1.81
CA THR A 176 6.30 -12.35 1.92
C THR A 176 7.74 -12.39 2.44
N PRO A 177 8.25 -13.53 2.92
CA PRO A 177 9.66 -13.65 3.29
C PRO A 177 10.63 -13.23 2.17
N ALA A 178 10.31 -13.57 0.92
CA ALA A 178 11.09 -13.16 -0.25
C ALA A 178 11.06 -11.66 -0.47
N ASP A 179 9.89 -11.01 -0.30
CA ASP A 179 9.76 -9.57 -0.44
C ASP A 179 10.52 -8.83 0.66
N ARG A 180 10.47 -9.32 1.89
CA ARG A 180 11.26 -8.76 3.02
C ARG A 180 12.74 -8.77 2.71
N ALA A 181 13.28 -9.89 2.22
CA ALA A 181 14.69 -10.00 1.83
C ALA A 181 15.06 -9.05 0.68
N ARG A 182 14.17 -8.86 -0.31
CA ARG A 182 14.38 -7.90 -1.41
C ARG A 182 14.38 -6.46 -0.91
N ILE A 183 13.40 -6.09 -0.07
CA ILE A 183 13.29 -4.75 0.52
C ILE A 183 14.57 -4.41 1.31
N GLU A 184 15.02 -5.33 2.16
CA GLU A 184 16.27 -5.14 2.92
C GLU A 184 17.47 -4.92 2.00
N ARG A 185 17.63 -5.76 0.99
CA ARG A 185 18.76 -5.68 0.05
C ARG A 185 18.72 -4.40 -0.78
N TRP A 186 17.58 -4.04 -1.36
CA TRP A 186 17.48 -2.88 -2.27
C TRP A 186 17.57 -1.55 -1.52
N LEU A 187 17.10 -1.50 -0.28
CA LEU A 187 17.25 -0.31 0.57
C LEU A 187 18.59 -0.26 1.31
N GLY A 188 19.38 -1.32 1.26
CA GLY A 188 20.65 -1.43 1.96
C GLY A 188 20.48 -1.35 3.47
N LEU A 189 19.48 -2.04 4.04
CA LEU A 189 19.30 -2.08 5.49
C LEU A 189 20.44 -2.89 6.14
N VAL A 190 21.00 -2.33 7.21
CA VAL A 190 22.12 -2.93 7.95
C VAL A 190 21.62 -3.44 9.29
N ASP A 191 21.67 -4.74 9.52
CA ASP A 191 21.18 -5.43 10.72
C ASP A 191 19.85 -4.84 11.25
N PRO A 192 18.79 -4.82 10.42
CA PRO A 192 17.55 -4.16 10.78
C PRO A 192 16.82 -4.88 11.91
N VAL A 193 16.18 -4.12 12.79
CA VAL A 193 15.16 -4.68 13.66
C VAL A 193 13.97 -5.10 12.80
N ARG A 194 13.68 -6.41 12.79
CA ARG A 194 12.56 -6.98 12.03
C ARG A 194 11.38 -7.16 12.96
N LEU A 195 10.29 -6.45 12.68
CA LEU A 195 9.02 -6.67 13.34
C LEU A 195 7.98 -7.12 12.31
N VAL A 196 7.59 -8.37 12.38
CA VAL A 196 6.59 -8.95 11.47
C VAL A 196 5.39 -9.38 12.30
N ILE A 197 4.25 -8.75 12.06
CA ILE A 197 2.99 -9.12 12.67
C ILE A 197 2.10 -9.74 11.60
N ALA A 198 1.68 -10.96 11.86
CA ALA A 198 0.78 -11.68 10.97
C ALA A 198 -0.46 -10.82 10.64
N PRO A 199 -0.86 -10.74 9.37
CA PRO A 199 -1.99 -9.92 8.96
C PRO A 199 -3.35 -10.52 9.34
N TYR A 200 -3.36 -11.54 10.19
CA TYR A 200 -4.56 -12.21 10.66
C TYR A 200 -5.49 -11.28 11.44
N ARG A 201 -6.76 -11.32 11.07
CA ARG A 201 -7.83 -10.52 11.69
C ARG A 201 -8.92 -11.46 12.21
N PRO A 202 -8.96 -11.73 13.54
CA PRO A 202 -9.94 -12.67 14.11
C PRO A 202 -11.40 -12.19 13.96
N ASN A 203 -11.62 -10.89 13.82
CA ASN A 203 -12.93 -10.29 13.63
C ASN A 203 -13.41 -10.25 12.17
N LEU A 204 -12.56 -10.61 11.18
CA LEU A 204 -12.88 -10.55 9.77
C LEU A 204 -13.21 -11.94 9.20
N ALA A 205 -14.49 -12.17 8.86
CA ALA A 205 -14.94 -13.38 8.21
C ALA A 205 -14.74 -13.30 6.70
N ILE A 206 -13.96 -14.22 6.12
CA ILE A 206 -13.74 -14.30 4.67
C ILE A 206 -14.72 -15.31 4.08
N ARG A 207 -15.40 -14.91 3.01
CA ARG A 207 -16.35 -15.74 2.28
C ARG A 207 -16.05 -15.67 0.79
N VAL A 208 -16.08 -16.81 0.11
CA VAL A 208 -15.93 -16.91 -1.34
C VAL A 208 -17.16 -17.57 -1.92
N ARG A 209 -17.73 -16.94 -2.94
CA ARG A 209 -18.89 -17.46 -3.67
C ARG A 209 -18.59 -17.56 -5.15
N TRP A 210 -18.92 -18.71 -5.76
CA TRP A 210 -18.79 -18.92 -7.19
C TRP A 210 -19.93 -18.24 -7.95
N MET A 211 -19.58 -17.55 -9.02
CA MET A 211 -20.51 -16.88 -9.93
C MET A 211 -20.46 -17.57 -11.29
N TYR A 212 -21.63 -17.89 -11.80
CA TYR A 212 -21.79 -18.56 -13.09
C TYR A 212 -22.23 -17.58 -14.19
N THR A 213 -22.70 -16.40 -13.83
CA THR A 213 -23.06 -15.33 -14.77
C THR A 213 -22.81 -13.97 -14.16
N THR A 214 -22.64 -12.96 -15.03
CA THR A 214 -22.54 -11.55 -14.60
C THR A 214 -23.82 -11.05 -13.93
N HIS A 215 -24.99 -11.62 -14.29
CA HIS A 215 -26.27 -11.30 -13.65
C HIS A 215 -26.29 -11.79 -12.20
N GLN A 216 -25.95 -13.07 -11.97
CA GLN A 216 -25.84 -13.61 -10.60
C GLN A 216 -24.89 -12.79 -9.72
N ARG A 217 -23.83 -12.21 -10.30
CA ARG A 217 -22.88 -11.38 -9.57
C ARG A 217 -23.54 -10.10 -9.06
N ARG A 218 -24.36 -9.45 -9.88
CA ARG A 218 -25.15 -8.26 -9.48
C ARG A 218 -26.19 -8.61 -8.43
N ASP A 219 -26.91 -9.71 -8.62
CA ASP A 219 -27.91 -10.18 -7.67
C ASP A 219 -27.29 -10.52 -6.32
N ALA A 220 -26.12 -11.15 -6.32
CA ALA A 220 -25.39 -11.46 -5.10
C ALA A 220 -24.94 -10.19 -4.35
N ILE A 221 -24.51 -9.16 -5.06
CA ILE A 221 -24.19 -7.84 -4.45
C ILE A 221 -25.48 -7.22 -3.89
N GLY A 222 -26.56 -7.15 -4.66
CA GLY A 222 -27.84 -6.60 -4.21
C GLY A 222 -28.38 -7.32 -2.97
N ALA A 223 -28.41 -8.64 -2.98
CA ALA A 223 -28.86 -9.45 -1.84
C ALA A 223 -27.98 -9.24 -0.58
N PHE A 224 -26.66 -9.13 -0.78
CA PHE A 224 -25.75 -8.82 0.32
C PHE A 224 -26.03 -7.43 0.92
N LEU A 225 -26.21 -6.41 0.10
CA LEU A 225 -26.50 -5.05 0.52
C LEU A 225 -27.87 -4.95 1.22
N ALA A 226 -28.89 -5.58 0.68
CA ALA A 226 -30.24 -5.61 1.26
C ALA A 226 -30.25 -6.27 2.66
N SER A 227 -29.37 -7.23 2.91
CA SER A 227 -29.23 -7.85 4.23
C SER A 227 -28.47 -6.98 5.25
N ARG A 228 -27.98 -5.79 4.86
CA ARG A 228 -27.13 -4.90 5.69
C ARG A 228 -27.43 -3.42 5.44
N PRO A 229 -28.68 -2.97 5.61
CA PRO A 229 -29.10 -1.60 5.21
C PRO A 229 -28.35 -0.51 5.97
N ASP A 230 -27.96 -0.77 7.24
CA ASP A 230 -27.41 0.26 8.14
C ASP A 230 -25.88 0.16 8.31
N THR A 231 -25.21 -0.60 7.46
CA THR A 231 -23.75 -0.79 7.58
C THR A 231 -22.99 -0.21 6.40
N SER A 232 -21.81 0.34 6.68
CA SER A 232 -20.93 0.91 5.69
C SER A 232 -19.94 -0.10 5.14
N GLY A 233 -19.55 0.06 3.87
CA GLY A 233 -18.59 -0.83 3.23
C GLY A 233 -18.01 -0.33 1.92
N LEU A 234 -17.36 -1.26 1.20
CA LEU A 234 -16.71 -1.01 -0.08
C LEU A 234 -17.03 -2.14 -1.06
N VAL A 235 -17.26 -1.78 -2.33
CA VAL A 235 -17.39 -2.74 -3.43
C VAL A 235 -16.24 -2.50 -4.41
N TYR A 236 -15.34 -3.47 -4.55
CA TYR A 236 -14.21 -3.38 -5.46
C TYR A 236 -14.49 -4.02 -6.82
N LEU A 237 -14.22 -3.24 -7.87
CA LEU A 237 -14.18 -3.69 -9.27
C LEU A 237 -12.80 -3.42 -9.87
N ARG A 238 -12.52 -4.05 -11.02
CA ARG A 238 -11.21 -3.96 -11.68
C ARG A 238 -11.16 -2.95 -12.83
N THR A 239 -12.31 -2.39 -13.26
CA THR A 239 -12.37 -1.43 -14.37
C THR A 239 -13.12 -0.16 -13.97
N ARG A 240 -12.69 0.99 -14.51
CA ARG A 240 -13.33 2.29 -14.29
C ARG A 240 -14.79 2.27 -14.75
N ALA A 241 -15.03 1.85 -16.00
CA ALA A 241 -16.37 1.77 -16.57
C ALA A 241 -17.31 0.84 -15.79
N GLY A 242 -16.80 -0.32 -15.32
CA GLY A 242 -17.58 -1.23 -14.47
C GLY A 242 -17.96 -0.59 -13.14
N THR A 243 -17.03 0.16 -12.56
CA THR A 243 -17.24 0.89 -11.29
C THR A 243 -18.33 1.95 -11.43
N GLU A 244 -18.25 2.78 -12.48
CA GLU A 244 -19.26 3.81 -12.79
C GLU A 244 -20.64 3.18 -13.05
N LYS A 245 -20.68 2.14 -13.88
CA LYS A 245 -21.93 1.44 -14.24
C LYS A 245 -22.61 0.85 -13.00
N LEU A 246 -21.88 0.08 -12.20
CA LEU A 246 -22.45 -0.56 -11.01
C LEU A 246 -22.91 0.48 -9.98
N ALA A 247 -22.14 1.54 -9.75
CA ALA A 247 -22.54 2.62 -8.85
C ALA A 247 -23.84 3.30 -9.31
N CYS A 248 -23.98 3.57 -10.61
CA CYS A 248 -25.20 4.14 -11.18
C CYS A 248 -26.40 3.20 -11.03
N GLU A 249 -26.24 1.90 -11.30
CA GLU A 249 -27.30 0.90 -11.13
C GLU A 249 -27.76 0.81 -9.67
N LEU A 250 -26.82 0.76 -8.72
CA LEU A 250 -27.13 0.70 -7.29
C LEU A 250 -27.76 2.01 -6.77
N ALA A 251 -27.31 3.16 -7.25
CA ALA A 251 -27.92 4.44 -6.90
C ALA A 251 -29.37 4.54 -7.39
N LYS A 252 -29.67 4.06 -8.61
CA LYS A 252 -31.04 3.96 -9.14
C LYS A 252 -31.92 2.99 -8.33
N ALA A 253 -31.31 1.97 -7.72
CA ALA A 253 -31.99 1.04 -6.81
C ALA A 253 -32.18 1.62 -5.38
N GLY A 254 -31.85 2.90 -5.14
CA GLY A 254 -32.08 3.61 -3.90
C GLY A 254 -30.92 3.58 -2.89
N TYR A 255 -29.78 3.00 -3.24
CA TYR A 255 -28.61 3.01 -2.34
C TYR A 255 -27.87 4.35 -2.37
N ARG A 256 -27.42 4.82 -1.21
CA ARG A 256 -26.57 6.01 -1.07
C ARG A 256 -25.14 5.65 -1.40
N THR A 257 -24.76 5.70 -2.68
CA THR A 257 -23.45 5.31 -3.18
C THR A 257 -22.97 6.18 -4.32
N THR A 258 -21.68 6.16 -4.56
CA THR A 258 -21.03 6.73 -5.76
C THR A 258 -19.83 5.89 -6.16
N HIS A 259 -19.22 6.22 -7.31
CA HIS A 259 -18.03 5.55 -7.79
C HIS A 259 -16.75 6.29 -7.40
N TYR A 260 -15.62 5.53 -7.34
CA TYR A 260 -14.29 6.08 -7.08
C TYR A 260 -13.22 5.34 -7.89
N HIS A 261 -12.45 6.08 -8.68
CA HIS A 261 -11.32 5.54 -9.46
C HIS A 261 -10.29 6.63 -9.81
N ALA A 262 -9.09 6.24 -10.23
CA ALA A 262 -8.00 7.15 -10.56
C ALA A 262 -8.29 8.12 -11.74
N GLY A 263 -9.29 7.82 -12.58
CA GLY A 263 -9.73 8.71 -13.66
C GLY A 263 -10.55 9.92 -13.22
N LEU A 264 -11.02 9.95 -11.96
CA LEU A 264 -11.69 11.11 -11.40
C LEU A 264 -10.72 12.24 -11.10
N GLY A 265 -11.14 13.47 -11.33
CA GLY A 265 -10.40 14.64 -10.88
C GLY A 265 -10.25 14.69 -9.35
N ALA A 266 -9.20 15.36 -8.85
CA ALA A 266 -8.88 15.41 -7.42
C ALA A 266 -10.04 15.92 -6.55
N ALA A 267 -10.78 16.94 -7.02
CA ALA A 267 -11.94 17.48 -6.31
C ALA A 267 -13.08 16.45 -6.17
N ALA A 268 -13.36 15.67 -7.23
CA ALA A 268 -14.39 14.63 -7.20
C ALA A 268 -13.99 13.48 -6.26
N ARG A 269 -12.72 13.10 -6.27
CA ARG A 269 -12.18 12.08 -5.35
C ARG A 269 -12.34 12.52 -3.89
N ARG A 270 -11.88 13.74 -3.54
CA ARG A 270 -12.04 14.30 -2.18
C ARG A 270 -13.50 14.39 -1.74
N ARG A 271 -14.41 14.79 -2.64
CA ARG A 271 -15.84 14.85 -2.34
C ARG A 271 -16.42 13.46 -2.04
N ALA A 272 -16.18 12.47 -2.91
CA ALA A 272 -16.69 11.11 -2.71
C ALA A 272 -16.19 10.49 -1.39
N GLU A 273 -14.90 10.67 -1.10
CA GLU A 273 -14.27 10.21 0.14
C GLU A 273 -14.86 10.93 1.37
N GLY A 274 -14.95 12.27 1.33
CA GLY A 274 -15.51 13.06 2.42
C GLY A 274 -16.99 12.77 2.69
N ASP A 275 -17.80 12.54 1.63
CA ASP A 275 -19.20 12.17 1.75
C ASP A 275 -19.37 10.78 2.38
N TRP A 276 -18.49 9.84 2.04
CA TRP A 276 -18.51 8.51 2.62
C TRP A 276 -18.02 8.49 4.07
N LEU A 277 -16.92 9.18 4.40
CA LEU A 277 -16.43 9.31 5.77
C LEU A 277 -17.44 9.99 6.70
N ALA A 278 -18.19 10.97 6.17
CA ALA A 278 -19.23 11.66 6.90
C ALA A 278 -20.58 10.88 6.99
N GLY A 279 -20.64 9.64 6.46
CA GLY A 279 -21.85 8.81 6.47
C GLY A 279 -22.97 9.27 5.52
N ARG A 280 -22.72 10.27 4.67
CA ARG A 280 -23.67 10.70 3.62
C ARG A 280 -23.84 9.61 2.55
N LEU A 281 -22.78 8.89 2.25
CA LEU A 281 -22.79 7.67 1.44
C LEU A 281 -22.68 6.45 2.34
N GLN A 282 -23.46 5.41 2.03
CA GLN A 282 -23.40 4.13 2.74
C GLN A 282 -22.14 3.35 2.35
N PHE A 283 -21.80 3.33 1.07
CA PHE A 283 -20.63 2.65 0.55
C PHE A 283 -20.09 3.32 -0.73
N LEU A 284 -18.87 2.95 -1.09
CA LEU A 284 -18.29 3.33 -2.38
C LEU A 284 -18.13 2.10 -3.27
N VAL A 285 -18.41 2.29 -4.56
CA VAL A 285 -18.04 1.34 -5.61
C VAL A 285 -16.73 1.82 -6.20
N ALA A 286 -15.65 1.08 -6.02
CA ALA A 286 -14.31 1.60 -6.26
C ALA A 286 -13.41 0.63 -7.04
N THR A 287 -12.41 1.19 -7.73
CA THR A 287 -11.21 0.43 -8.12
C THR A 287 -10.22 0.43 -6.95
N ASN A 288 -9.12 -0.32 -7.10
CA ASN A 288 -8.00 -0.31 -6.15
C ASN A 288 -7.34 1.07 -5.95
N ALA A 289 -7.70 2.09 -6.74
CA ALA A 289 -7.31 3.47 -6.50
C ALA A 289 -7.87 4.05 -5.20
N PHE A 290 -8.97 3.47 -4.66
CA PHE A 290 -9.52 3.84 -3.38
C PHE A 290 -8.92 3.00 -2.26
N GLY A 291 -8.47 3.68 -1.24
CA GLY A 291 -8.31 3.07 0.06
C GLY A 291 -6.91 3.13 0.64
N MET A 292 -5.80 3.22 -0.11
CA MET A 292 -4.51 3.47 0.53
C MET A 292 -4.60 4.78 1.33
N GLY A 293 -4.23 4.72 2.61
CA GLY A 293 -4.24 5.88 3.49
C GLY A 293 -5.57 6.25 4.15
N VAL A 294 -6.70 5.70 3.71
CA VAL A 294 -8.00 6.01 4.33
C VAL A 294 -8.18 5.22 5.61
N ASP A 295 -8.43 5.93 6.71
CA ASP A 295 -8.76 5.32 8.00
C ASP A 295 -10.26 5.47 8.30
N ALA A 296 -10.99 4.38 8.12
CA ALA A 296 -12.43 4.31 8.32
C ALA A 296 -12.78 3.09 9.19
N PRO A 297 -12.79 3.25 10.52
CA PRO A 297 -13.02 2.15 11.47
C PRO A 297 -14.42 1.54 11.35
N HIS A 298 -15.39 2.30 10.88
CA HIS A 298 -16.80 1.92 10.77
C HIS A 298 -17.11 0.98 9.58
N VAL A 299 -16.14 0.60 8.75
CA VAL A 299 -16.36 -0.31 7.62
C VAL A 299 -16.65 -1.71 8.12
N ARG A 300 -17.85 -2.21 7.80
CA ARG A 300 -18.31 -3.55 8.23
C ARG A 300 -18.12 -4.63 7.19
N TRP A 301 -17.94 -4.25 5.92
CA TRP A 301 -17.79 -5.22 4.85
C TRP A 301 -17.01 -4.69 3.66
N VAL A 302 -16.36 -5.63 2.97
CA VAL A 302 -15.71 -5.41 1.68
C VAL A 302 -16.18 -6.49 0.72
N ILE A 303 -16.70 -6.08 -0.44
CA ILE A 303 -17.09 -6.97 -1.53
C ILE A 303 -16.08 -6.84 -2.66
N HIS A 304 -15.57 -7.94 -3.14
CA HIS A 304 -14.83 -8.02 -4.41
C HIS A 304 -15.77 -8.58 -5.46
N ALA A 305 -16.16 -7.75 -6.41
CA ALA A 305 -16.98 -8.20 -7.53
C ALA A 305 -16.22 -9.11 -8.50
N HIS A 306 -14.89 -9.06 -8.48
CA HIS A 306 -13.97 -9.86 -9.29
C HIS A 306 -12.75 -10.23 -8.48
N THR A 307 -12.08 -11.33 -8.84
CA THR A 307 -10.83 -11.73 -8.20
C THR A 307 -9.73 -10.67 -8.41
N PRO A 308 -9.02 -10.29 -7.35
CA PRO A 308 -7.89 -9.37 -7.45
C PRO A 308 -6.70 -10.01 -8.19
N PRO A 309 -5.75 -9.20 -8.71
CA PRO A 309 -4.57 -9.71 -9.39
C PRO A 309 -3.65 -10.56 -8.50
N GLY A 310 -3.61 -10.27 -7.19
CA GLY A 310 -2.74 -10.93 -6.23
C GLY A 310 -3.35 -11.01 -4.82
N LEU A 311 -2.79 -11.91 -4.00
CA LEU A 311 -3.20 -12.08 -2.60
C LEU A 311 -2.84 -10.88 -1.73
N GLU A 312 -1.76 -10.19 -2.05
CA GLU A 312 -1.33 -8.99 -1.35
C GLU A 312 -2.37 -7.88 -1.47
N GLU A 313 -2.79 -7.58 -2.71
CA GLU A 313 -3.83 -6.60 -2.99
C GLU A 313 -5.15 -7.00 -2.32
N TYR A 314 -5.53 -8.29 -2.42
CA TYR A 314 -6.70 -8.80 -1.72
C TYR A 314 -6.65 -8.55 -0.22
N LEU A 315 -5.53 -8.87 0.42
CA LEU A 315 -5.37 -8.73 1.87
C LEU A 315 -5.38 -7.27 2.31
N GLN A 316 -4.79 -6.36 1.53
CA GLN A 316 -4.84 -4.92 1.77
C GLN A 316 -6.26 -4.36 1.64
N GLU A 317 -7.02 -4.81 0.63
CA GLU A 317 -8.39 -4.36 0.39
C GLU A 317 -9.35 -4.87 1.48
N ILE A 318 -9.31 -6.16 1.85
CA ILE A 318 -10.15 -6.69 2.94
C ILE A 318 -9.75 -6.15 4.31
N GLY A 319 -8.48 -5.79 4.50
CA GLY A 319 -7.95 -5.20 5.73
C GLY A 319 -8.54 -3.85 6.10
N ARG A 320 -9.40 -3.26 5.23
CA ARG A 320 -10.13 -2.03 5.50
C ARG A 320 -11.34 -2.25 6.40
N ALA A 321 -11.91 -3.45 6.39
CA ALA A 321 -13.07 -3.76 7.20
C ALA A 321 -12.70 -4.10 8.65
N GLY A 322 -13.49 -3.65 9.61
CA GLY A 322 -13.39 -4.00 11.03
C GLY A 322 -12.09 -3.55 11.71
N ARG A 323 -11.57 -2.37 11.38
CA ARG A 323 -10.34 -1.84 12.01
C ARG A 323 -10.49 -1.54 13.50
N ASP A 324 -11.70 -1.30 13.94
CA ASP A 324 -12.08 -1.10 15.33
C ASP A 324 -12.15 -2.41 16.15
N GLY A 325 -11.94 -3.57 15.53
CA GLY A 325 -12.05 -4.88 16.17
C GLY A 325 -13.44 -5.50 16.09
N GLU A 326 -14.45 -4.73 15.67
CA GLU A 326 -15.82 -5.23 15.52
C GLU A 326 -15.95 -6.19 14.33
N ALA A 327 -16.96 -7.06 14.38
CA ALA A 327 -17.20 -8.09 13.39
C ALA A 327 -17.36 -7.49 11.98
N ALA A 328 -16.64 -8.05 11.00
CA ALA A 328 -16.66 -7.61 9.63
C ALA A 328 -16.62 -8.81 8.65
N THR A 329 -17.03 -8.56 7.41
CA THR A 329 -17.11 -9.59 6.36
C THR A 329 -16.39 -9.16 5.10
N ALA A 330 -15.53 -10.02 4.57
CA ALA A 330 -14.99 -9.93 3.21
C ALA A 330 -15.68 -10.95 2.32
N LEU A 331 -16.37 -10.49 1.28
CA LEU A 331 -17.04 -11.32 0.29
C LEU A 331 -16.31 -11.24 -1.04
N LEU A 332 -15.82 -12.36 -1.54
CA LEU A 332 -15.22 -12.47 -2.86
C LEU A 332 -16.18 -13.24 -3.79
N LEU A 333 -16.61 -12.57 -4.84
CA LEU A 333 -17.40 -13.16 -5.92
C LEU A 333 -16.46 -13.58 -7.05
N ALA A 334 -16.17 -14.87 -7.13
CA ALA A 334 -15.23 -15.41 -8.11
C ALA A 334 -15.98 -16.10 -9.25
N SER A 335 -15.53 -15.94 -10.49
CA SER A 335 -16.03 -16.72 -11.62
C SER A 335 -15.85 -18.21 -11.34
N GLU A 336 -16.78 -19.04 -11.85
CA GLU A 336 -16.73 -20.49 -11.67
C GLU A 336 -15.38 -21.07 -12.17
N PRO A 337 -14.95 -22.24 -11.63
CA PRO A 337 -13.57 -22.73 -11.81
C PRO A 337 -13.11 -22.95 -13.24
N THR A 338 -14.03 -23.24 -14.17
CA THR A 338 -13.70 -23.46 -15.57
C THR A 338 -13.59 -22.18 -16.37
N GLY A 339 -14.28 -21.11 -15.94
CA GLY A 339 -14.41 -19.83 -16.66
C GLY A 339 -15.13 -19.98 -18.01
N TRP A 340 -15.96 -20.99 -18.18
CA TRP A 340 -16.77 -21.18 -19.39
C TRP A 340 -18.06 -20.39 -19.33
N LEU A 341 -18.74 -20.43 -18.20
CA LEU A 341 -20.04 -19.77 -18.00
C LEU A 341 -19.86 -18.29 -17.62
N ASP A 342 -18.87 -17.99 -16.78
CA ASP A 342 -18.45 -16.61 -16.47
C ASP A 342 -16.95 -16.44 -16.74
N PRO A 343 -16.53 -16.01 -17.93
CA PRO A 343 -15.12 -15.86 -18.28
C PRO A 343 -14.45 -14.62 -17.68
N THR A 344 -15.18 -13.80 -16.92
CA THR A 344 -14.75 -12.46 -16.54
C THR A 344 -13.40 -12.46 -15.80
N ASP A 345 -13.27 -13.24 -14.73
CA ASP A 345 -12.01 -13.28 -13.97
C ASP A 345 -10.86 -13.84 -14.80
N ARG A 346 -11.13 -14.85 -15.64
CA ARG A 346 -10.12 -15.42 -16.55
C ARG A 346 -9.61 -14.37 -17.55
N LEU A 347 -10.51 -13.57 -18.12
CA LEU A 347 -10.14 -12.51 -19.07
C LEU A 347 -9.36 -11.40 -18.38
N LEU A 348 -9.77 -10.99 -17.17
CA LEU A 348 -9.06 -10.02 -16.37
C LEU A 348 -7.64 -10.48 -16.03
N HIS A 349 -7.48 -11.72 -15.57
CA HIS A 349 -6.16 -12.27 -15.25
C HIS A 349 -5.26 -12.40 -16.49
N ARG A 350 -5.82 -12.80 -17.64
CA ARG A 350 -5.08 -12.82 -18.90
C ARG A 350 -4.62 -11.42 -19.30
N HIS A 351 -5.47 -10.42 -19.15
CA HIS A 351 -5.11 -9.03 -19.44
C HIS A 351 -3.98 -8.56 -18.54
N PHE A 352 -4.04 -8.79 -17.23
CA PHE A 352 -2.96 -8.45 -16.31
C PHE A 352 -1.65 -9.17 -16.65
N ALA A 353 -1.72 -10.46 -16.96
CA ALA A 353 -0.54 -11.23 -17.36
C ALA A 353 0.06 -10.74 -18.67
N ALA A 354 -0.77 -10.41 -19.68
CA ALA A 354 -0.32 -9.87 -20.96
C ALA A 354 0.37 -8.51 -20.79
N ASN A 355 -0.23 -7.59 -20.04
CA ASN A 355 0.37 -6.28 -19.75
C ASN A 355 1.72 -6.42 -19.03
N ARG A 356 1.81 -7.35 -18.11
CA ARG A 356 3.06 -7.64 -17.40
C ARG A 356 4.14 -8.16 -18.34
N LEU A 357 3.77 -9.09 -19.21
CA LEU A 357 4.69 -9.64 -20.20
C LEU A 357 5.18 -8.56 -21.19
N GLU A 358 4.29 -7.71 -21.67
CA GLU A 358 4.62 -6.60 -22.57
C GLU A 358 5.61 -5.61 -21.92
N GLN A 359 5.37 -5.25 -20.66
CA GLN A 359 6.29 -4.40 -19.89
C GLN A 359 7.68 -5.05 -19.77
N TRP A 360 7.73 -6.35 -19.52
CA TRP A 360 8.98 -7.12 -19.48
C TRP A 360 9.70 -7.14 -20.81
N GLN A 361 9.00 -7.44 -21.90
CA GLN A 361 9.57 -7.43 -23.24
C GLN A 361 10.12 -6.05 -23.60
N THR A 362 9.45 -4.99 -23.18
CA THR A 362 9.91 -3.60 -23.36
C THR A 362 11.19 -3.34 -22.57
N ALA A 363 11.28 -3.82 -21.32
CA ALA A 363 12.50 -3.69 -20.52
C ALA A 363 13.68 -4.48 -21.10
N GLU A 364 13.46 -5.68 -21.64
CA GLU A 364 14.49 -6.48 -22.31
C GLU A 364 14.98 -5.82 -23.61
N LYS A 365 14.06 -5.26 -24.41
CA LYS A 365 14.45 -4.48 -25.60
C LYS A 365 15.25 -3.24 -25.22
N ALA A 366 14.89 -2.57 -24.12
CA ALA A 366 15.66 -1.45 -23.60
C ALA A 366 17.06 -1.89 -23.17
N LEU A 367 17.18 -3.01 -22.44
CA LEU A 367 18.49 -3.56 -21.99
C LEU A 367 19.49 -3.71 -23.14
N ALA A 368 19.04 -4.19 -24.32
CA ALA A 368 19.90 -4.37 -25.48
C ALA A 368 20.46 -3.07 -26.06
N ARG A 369 19.87 -1.91 -25.70
CA ARG A 369 20.24 -0.58 -26.23
C ARG A 369 20.86 0.33 -25.16
N LEU A 370 20.81 -0.07 -23.91
CA LEU A 370 21.36 0.71 -22.81
C LEU A 370 22.89 0.58 -22.74
N PRO A 371 23.62 1.67 -22.45
CA PRO A 371 25.05 1.58 -22.16
C PRO A 371 25.28 0.86 -20.84
N ALA A 372 26.48 0.27 -20.68
CA ALA A 372 26.88 -0.43 -19.44
C ALA A 372 26.74 0.45 -18.18
N GLN A 373 26.93 1.75 -18.33
CA GLN A 373 26.63 2.79 -17.33
C GLN A 373 25.89 3.93 -18.01
N GLY A 374 24.91 4.53 -17.33
CA GLY A 374 24.12 5.61 -17.90
C GLY A 374 23.34 6.40 -16.86
N ASP A 375 22.86 7.55 -17.30
CA ASP A 375 22.04 8.41 -16.48
C ASP A 375 20.55 8.03 -16.56
N PHE A 376 19.83 8.32 -15.48
CA PHE A 376 18.38 8.14 -15.43
C PHE A 376 17.67 9.02 -16.46
N ARG A 377 16.73 8.43 -17.18
CA ARG A 377 15.81 9.12 -18.09
C ARG A 377 14.37 8.76 -17.71
N PRO A 378 13.48 9.75 -17.55
CA PRO A 378 12.08 9.51 -17.13
C PRO A 378 11.32 8.53 -18.03
N GLU A 379 11.56 8.57 -19.34
CA GLU A 379 10.95 7.66 -20.31
C GLU A 379 11.36 6.19 -20.15
N LEU A 380 12.50 5.95 -19.50
CA LEU A 380 13.03 4.61 -19.20
C LEU A 380 12.71 4.15 -17.76
N ALA A 381 12.06 4.98 -16.95
CA ALA A 381 11.86 4.72 -15.51
C ALA A 381 11.31 3.32 -15.22
N LEU A 382 10.27 2.92 -15.94
CA LEU A 382 9.68 1.58 -15.79
C LEU A 382 10.66 0.48 -16.16
N SER A 383 11.33 0.58 -17.32
CA SER A 383 12.28 -0.42 -17.79
C SER A 383 13.47 -0.57 -16.83
N LEU A 384 14.03 0.55 -16.35
CA LEU A 384 15.14 0.53 -15.40
C LEU A 384 14.74 -0.07 -14.05
N ALA A 385 13.55 0.22 -13.56
CA ALA A 385 13.02 -0.37 -12.33
C ALA A 385 12.84 -1.89 -12.47
N LEU A 386 12.29 -2.35 -13.59
CA LEU A 386 12.15 -3.77 -13.90
C LEU A 386 13.49 -4.48 -13.99
N LEU A 387 14.48 -3.87 -14.64
CA LEU A 387 15.85 -4.40 -14.70
C LEU A 387 16.50 -4.46 -13.32
N HIS A 388 16.27 -3.47 -12.45
CA HIS A 388 16.73 -3.49 -11.07
C HIS A 388 16.05 -4.61 -10.27
N GLU A 389 14.74 -4.81 -10.43
CA GLU A 389 14.00 -5.91 -9.79
C GLU A 389 14.60 -7.30 -10.13
N ARG A 390 15.22 -7.42 -11.30
CA ARG A 390 15.84 -8.67 -11.79
C ARG A 390 17.35 -8.73 -11.60
N ASP A 391 17.89 -7.86 -10.77
CA ASP A 391 19.33 -7.80 -10.52
C ASP A 391 20.19 -7.60 -11.81
N ARG A 392 19.56 -7.04 -12.88
CA ARG A 392 20.24 -6.68 -14.13
C ARG A 392 20.80 -5.27 -14.11
N LEU A 393 20.45 -4.49 -13.09
CA LEU A 393 20.83 -3.10 -12.92
C LEU A 393 21.07 -2.81 -11.43
N VAL A 394 22.11 -2.03 -11.17
CA VAL A 394 22.37 -1.45 -9.84
C VAL A 394 22.36 0.07 -9.97
N TRP A 395 21.67 0.74 -9.08
CA TRP A 395 21.70 2.19 -8.96
C TRP A 395 22.96 2.61 -8.22
N GLU A 396 23.90 3.31 -8.87
CA GLU A 396 25.11 3.88 -8.27
C GLU A 396 24.76 5.16 -7.49
N THR A 397 24.01 6.04 -8.14
CA THR A 397 23.34 7.19 -7.51
C THR A 397 21.85 7.15 -7.83
N PRO A 398 20.99 8.02 -7.25
CA PRO A 398 19.59 8.06 -7.65
C PRO A 398 19.36 8.40 -9.13
N PHE A 399 20.37 8.93 -9.81
CA PHE A 399 20.28 9.40 -11.19
C PHE A 399 21.22 8.67 -12.15
N ARG A 400 22.01 7.70 -11.65
CA ARG A 400 22.97 6.94 -12.46
C ARG A 400 22.89 5.46 -12.15
N TYR A 401 22.85 4.66 -13.19
CA TYR A 401 22.81 3.21 -13.10
C TYR A 401 24.03 2.55 -13.73
N ARG A 402 24.28 1.31 -13.35
CA ARG A 402 25.21 0.39 -13.98
C ARG A 402 24.51 -0.95 -14.26
N LEU A 403 24.67 -1.44 -15.49
CA LEU A 403 24.19 -2.79 -15.83
C LEU A 403 25.10 -3.85 -15.21
N VAL A 404 24.49 -4.96 -14.81
CA VAL A 404 25.16 -6.11 -14.21
C VAL A 404 24.93 -7.32 -15.10
N ALA A 405 25.99 -8.07 -15.38
CA ALA A 405 25.89 -9.38 -15.98
C ALA A 405 25.19 -10.31 -14.99
N ALA A 406 23.98 -10.74 -15.29
CA ALA A 406 23.21 -11.69 -14.49
C ALA A 406 22.78 -12.85 -15.39
N PRO A 407 22.51 -14.03 -14.83
CA PRO A 407 21.97 -15.16 -15.57
C PRO A 407 20.65 -14.78 -16.26
N PRO A 408 20.25 -15.50 -17.33
CA PRO A 408 19.03 -15.20 -18.07
C PRO A 408 17.83 -15.16 -17.13
N ILE A 409 16.96 -14.19 -17.35
CA ILE A 409 15.82 -13.90 -16.51
C ILE A 409 14.85 -15.08 -16.53
N ARG A 410 14.70 -15.74 -15.40
CA ARG A 410 13.54 -16.62 -15.20
C ARG A 410 12.33 -15.73 -14.86
N PRO A 411 11.15 -15.99 -15.45
CA PRO A 411 9.94 -15.33 -14.98
C PRO A 411 9.81 -15.55 -13.46
N PRO A 412 9.24 -14.58 -12.72
CA PRO A 412 9.08 -14.75 -11.28
C PRO A 412 8.34 -16.05 -11.02
N GLU A 413 8.84 -16.87 -10.09
CA GLU A 413 8.04 -17.97 -9.57
C GLU A 413 6.73 -17.40 -9.12
N ALA A 414 5.64 -17.89 -9.70
CA ALA A 414 4.31 -17.47 -9.30
C ALA A 414 4.12 -17.91 -7.86
N GLY A 415 4.07 -16.95 -6.94
CA GLY A 415 3.61 -17.21 -5.58
C GLY A 415 2.19 -17.79 -5.60
N PRO A 416 1.62 -18.17 -4.44
CA PRO A 416 0.28 -18.71 -4.35
C PRO A 416 -0.69 -17.81 -5.09
N LEU A 417 -1.38 -18.35 -6.09
CA LEU A 417 -2.29 -17.58 -6.93
C LEU A 417 -3.60 -17.33 -6.19
N VAL A 418 -4.26 -16.24 -6.53
CA VAL A 418 -5.63 -15.97 -6.03
C VAL A 418 -6.58 -17.12 -6.41
N GLN A 419 -6.37 -17.76 -7.55
CA GLN A 419 -7.15 -18.93 -7.97
C GLN A 419 -6.97 -20.11 -7.01
N ASP A 420 -5.78 -20.35 -6.48
CA ASP A 420 -5.52 -21.40 -5.48
C ASP A 420 -6.23 -21.05 -4.16
N PHE A 421 -6.20 -19.79 -3.76
CA PHE A 421 -6.95 -19.30 -2.62
C PHE A 421 -8.46 -19.50 -2.79
N VAL A 422 -9.01 -19.21 -3.96
CA VAL A 422 -10.45 -19.38 -4.25
C VAL A 422 -10.84 -20.85 -4.23
N ARG A 423 -9.98 -21.75 -4.73
CA ARG A 423 -10.22 -23.21 -4.83
C ARG A 423 -9.90 -23.96 -3.53
N THR A 424 -9.11 -23.39 -2.63
CA THR A 424 -8.65 -24.11 -1.44
C THR A 424 -9.81 -24.74 -0.63
N ARG A 425 -9.58 -25.94 -0.10
CA ARG A 425 -10.45 -26.60 0.87
C ARG A 425 -10.06 -26.29 2.32
N ARG A 426 -8.87 -25.69 2.52
CA ARG A 426 -8.36 -25.29 3.82
C ARG A 426 -9.07 -24.03 4.32
N CYS A 427 -8.96 -23.72 5.60
CA CYS A 427 -9.39 -22.44 6.15
C CYS A 427 -8.78 -21.28 5.34
N ARG A 428 -9.60 -20.26 5.00
CA ARG A 428 -9.17 -19.10 4.21
C ARG A 428 -8.00 -18.36 4.85
N TRP A 429 -8.08 -18.15 6.15
CA TRP A 429 -7.00 -17.51 6.89
C TRP A 429 -5.74 -18.35 6.96
N GLN A 430 -5.84 -19.68 7.16
CA GLN A 430 -4.66 -20.56 7.11
C GLN A 430 -3.94 -20.49 5.76
N PHE A 431 -4.71 -20.43 4.67
CA PHE A 431 -4.11 -20.29 3.34
C PHE A 431 -3.37 -18.96 3.19
N LEU A 432 -4.01 -17.84 3.59
CA LEU A 432 -3.38 -16.52 3.52
C LEU A 432 -2.14 -16.45 4.42
N MET A 433 -2.21 -16.93 5.65
CA MET A 433 -1.06 -16.93 6.56
C MET A 433 0.12 -17.70 5.97
N ALA A 434 -0.12 -18.89 5.44
CA ALA A 434 0.92 -19.69 4.79
C ALA A 434 1.52 -18.97 3.55
N ALA A 435 0.69 -18.28 2.75
CA ALA A 435 1.14 -17.51 1.59
C ALA A 435 2.08 -16.34 1.96
N PHE A 436 1.90 -15.76 3.16
CA PHE A 436 2.76 -14.68 3.67
C PHE A 436 3.88 -15.18 4.60
N GLY A 437 4.12 -16.49 4.63
CA GLY A 437 5.23 -17.09 5.37
C GLY A 437 5.00 -17.19 6.86
N GLU A 438 3.76 -17.07 7.30
CA GLU A 438 3.39 -17.28 8.69
C GLU A 438 3.16 -18.77 8.95
N GLY A 439 3.60 -19.25 10.10
CA GLY A 439 3.52 -20.65 10.48
C GLY A 439 2.10 -21.23 10.55
N ALA A 440 2.01 -22.50 10.89
CA ALA A 440 0.72 -23.17 11.04
C ALA A 440 -0.12 -22.49 12.12
N SER A 441 -1.32 -22.04 11.72
CA SER A 441 -2.30 -21.45 12.61
C SER A 441 -3.54 -22.35 12.71
N PRO A 442 -4.30 -22.31 13.82
CA PRO A 442 -5.56 -23.05 13.91
C PRO A 442 -6.59 -22.51 12.89
N PRO A 443 -7.59 -23.31 12.52
CA PRO A 443 -8.70 -22.83 11.70
C PRO A 443 -9.39 -21.63 12.37
N CYS A 444 -9.75 -20.62 11.55
CA CYS A 444 -10.33 -19.37 12.09
C CYS A 444 -11.76 -19.51 12.65
N GLY A 445 -12.45 -20.61 12.39
CA GLY A 445 -13.81 -20.88 12.84
C GLY A 445 -14.92 -20.02 12.19
N ARG A 446 -14.57 -19.05 11.31
CA ARG A 446 -15.54 -18.03 10.82
C ARG A 446 -15.63 -17.92 9.30
N CYS A 447 -14.67 -18.40 8.55
CA CYS A 447 -14.73 -18.36 7.09
C CYS A 447 -15.71 -19.39 6.53
N ASP A 448 -16.08 -19.27 5.25
CA ASP A 448 -16.96 -20.22 4.55
C ASP A 448 -16.48 -21.68 4.67
N ARG A 449 -15.17 -21.93 4.67
CA ARG A 449 -14.59 -23.26 4.81
C ARG A 449 -14.71 -23.85 6.23
N CYS A 450 -14.63 -23.01 7.24
CA CYS A 450 -14.75 -23.46 8.63
C CYS A 450 -16.21 -23.68 9.05
N THR A 451 -17.13 -22.85 8.53
CA THR A 451 -18.54 -22.87 8.95
C THR A 451 -19.43 -23.73 8.06
N GLY A 452 -18.92 -24.17 6.89
CA GLY A 452 -19.73 -24.86 5.86
C GLY A 452 -20.85 -23.97 5.28
N ARG A 453 -20.94 -22.70 5.68
CA ARG A 453 -21.98 -21.77 5.24
C ARG A 453 -21.52 -21.03 4.00
N THR A 454 -21.90 -21.53 2.84
CA THR A 454 -22.01 -20.69 1.65
C THR A 454 -23.15 -19.70 1.86
N PHE A 455 -22.96 -18.44 1.57
CA PHE A 455 -24.09 -17.48 1.52
C PHE A 455 -25.13 -18.03 0.55
N LYS A 456 -26.33 -18.38 1.08
CA LYS A 456 -27.50 -18.66 0.24
C LYS A 456 -27.95 -17.38 -0.44
#